data_2fb8b2fc4143ce1e0711c3d7f74eb675
#
_entry.id   2fb8b2fc4143ce1e0711c3d7f74eb675
#
_cell.length_a   1.000
_cell.length_b   1.000
_cell.length_c   1.000
_cell.angle_alpha   90.00
_cell.angle_beta   90.00
_cell.angle_gamma   90.00
#
_symmetry.space_group_name_H-M   'P 1'
#
loop_
_entity.id
_entity.type
_entity.pdbx_description
1 polymer ?
#
loop_
_entity_poly.entity_id
_entity_poly.type
_entity_poly.pdbx_seq_one_letter_code
_entity_poly.pdbx_strand_id
1 'polypeptide(L)'
;MKKEFKMENGTSILMFGGVKGLIRDGEDLKETLQIFRPDVVCVSIPEESIDSLEKFMEDPYELTLSDYEIIYGTILSEFGEVMVPPPIYMEAVKYARHFSIKLEGIDLDEDSYSQVYMDNMKSMDLIAHSVRKRRIMHHSFKSTKP
;
A
#
# COMPACT_ATOMS: atom_id res chain seq x y z
N MET A 1 6.09 6.96 -10.01
CA MET A 1 6.08 6.70 -11.48
C MET A 1 4.64 6.82 -11.97
N LYS A 2 4.41 7.54 -13.09
CA LYS A 2 3.06 7.77 -13.64
C LYS A 2 3.01 7.32 -15.10
N LYS A 3 1.91 6.67 -15.51
CA LYS A 3 1.70 6.27 -16.89
C LYS A 3 0.22 6.38 -17.25
N GLU A 4 -0.07 7.15 -18.29
CA GLU A 4 -1.44 7.33 -18.80
C GLU A 4 -1.66 6.47 -20.06
N PHE A 5 -2.86 5.90 -20.15
CA PHE A 5 -3.33 5.10 -21.28
C PHE A 5 -4.68 5.66 -21.72
N LYS A 6 -4.85 5.76 -23.04
CA LYS A 6 -6.14 6.10 -23.66
C LYS A 6 -6.70 4.87 -24.35
N MET A 7 -7.90 4.50 -23.99
CA MET A 7 -8.61 3.39 -24.58
C MET A 7 -9.39 3.86 -25.83
N GLU A 8 -9.69 2.94 -26.75
CA GLU A 8 -10.46 3.24 -27.98
C GLU A 8 -11.88 3.75 -27.70
N ASN A 9 -12.47 3.39 -26.58
CA ASN A 9 -13.78 3.87 -26.14
C ASN A 9 -13.77 5.26 -25.50
N GLY A 10 -12.62 5.96 -25.49
CA GLY A 10 -12.45 7.29 -24.91
C GLY A 10 -12.11 7.30 -23.42
N THR A 11 -12.04 6.13 -22.76
CA THR A 11 -11.62 6.05 -21.34
C THR A 11 -10.13 6.34 -21.22
N SER A 12 -9.78 7.19 -20.24
CA SER A 12 -8.38 7.42 -19.84
C SER A 12 -8.08 6.69 -18.54
N ILE A 13 -6.98 5.96 -18.49
CA ILE A 13 -6.50 5.25 -17.30
C ILE A 13 -5.15 5.83 -16.91
N LEU A 14 -5.02 6.28 -15.67
CA LEU A 14 -3.75 6.71 -15.10
C LEU A 14 -3.27 5.67 -14.08
N MET A 15 -2.15 5.04 -14.36
CA MET A 15 -1.46 4.17 -13.41
C MET A 15 -0.45 5.00 -12.60
N PHE A 16 -0.62 4.99 -11.29
CA PHE A 16 0.30 5.62 -10.35
C PHE A 16 1.07 4.55 -9.58
N GLY A 17 2.40 4.58 -9.67
CA GLY A 17 3.27 3.72 -8.87
C GLY A 17 4.02 4.55 -7.84
N GLY A 18 3.69 4.36 -6.58
CA GLY A 18 4.35 4.95 -5.43
C GLY A 18 4.84 3.89 -4.45
N VAL A 19 5.69 4.28 -3.52
CA VAL A 19 6.20 3.44 -2.45
C VAL A 19 5.30 3.57 -1.23
N LYS A 20 4.74 2.43 -0.80
CA LYS A 20 3.87 2.38 0.37
C LYS A 20 4.64 2.87 1.61
N GLY A 21 4.11 3.86 2.29
CA GLY A 21 4.67 4.38 3.53
C GLY A 21 5.44 5.69 3.39
N LEU A 22 5.95 6.09 2.22
CA LEU A 22 6.61 7.38 2.04
C LEU A 22 5.60 8.53 1.96
N ILE A 23 5.79 9.55 2.78
CA ILE A 23 4.91 10.73 2.82
C ILE A 23 4.92 11.45 1.46
N ARG A 24 6.08 11.66 0.87
CA ARG A 24 6.23 12.32 -0.44
C ARG A 24 5.42 11.66 -1.55
N ASP A 25 5.28 10.32 -1.51
CA ASP A 25 4.54 9.59 -2.55
C ASP A 25 3.02 9.76 -2.37
N GLY A 26 2.56 9.99 -1.13
CA GLY A 26 1.19 10.41 -0.86
C GLY A 26 0.91 11.81 -1.38
N GLU A 27 1.82 12.76 -1.17
CA GLU A 27 1.73 14.13 -1.69
C GLU A 27 1.71 14.14 -3.23
N ASP A 28 2.59 13.35 -3.86
CA ASP A 28 2.64 13.20 -5.32
C ASP A 28 1.36 12.57 -5.89
N LEU A 29 0.74 11.62 -5.17
CA LEU A 29 -0.57 11.08 -5.53
C LEU A 29 -1.66 12.15 -5.41
N LYS A 30 -1.69 12.91 -4.32
CA LYS A 30 -2.66 13.97 -4.10
C LYS A 30 -2.66 14.99 -5.25
N GLU A 31 -1.48 15.48 -5.64
CA GLU A 31 -1.35 16.39 -6.79
C GLU A 31 -1.82 15.72 -8.09
N THR A 32 -1.48 14.45 -8.28
CA THR A 32 -1.85 13.67 -9.45
C THR A 32 -3.37 13.56 -9.59
N LEU A 33 -4.07 13.24 -8.49
CA LEU A 33 -5.52 13.12 -8.46
C LEU A 33 -6.20 14.47 -8.77
N GLN A 34 -5.66 15.56 -8.24
CA GLN A 34 -6.18 16.92 -8.51
C GLN A 34 -6.06 17.33 -9.99
N ILE A 35 -4.99 16.91 -10.66
CA ILE A 35 -4.74 17.20 -12.08
C ILE A 35 -5.57 16.29 -12.98
N PHE A 36 -5.52 14.97 -12.73
CA PHE A 36 -6.17 13.96 -13.57
C PHE A 36 -7.69 13.93 -13.41
N ARG A 37 -8.21 14.22 -12.21
CA ARG A 37 -9.64 14.26 -11.85
C ARG A 37 -10.39 12.99 -12.27
N PRO A 38 -10.04 11.83 -11.72
CA PRO A 38 -10.68 10.56 -12.06
C PRO A 38 -12.14 10.51 -11.60
N ASP A 39 -12.97 9.78 -12.31
CA ASP A 39 -14.34 9.42 -11.89
C ASP A 39 -14.36 8.22 -10.94
N VAL A 40 -13.32 7.37 -11.00
CA VAL A 40 -13.12 6.20 -10.14
C VAL A 40 -11.66 6.11 -9.76
N VAL A 41 -11.37 5.78 -8.50
CA VAL A 41 -10.02 5.47 -8.01
C VAL A 41 -9.97 4.00 -7.62
N CYS A 42 -8.99 3.26 -8.13
CA CYS A 42 -8.72 1.89 -7.73
C CYS A 42 -7.43 1.82 -6.92
N VAL A 43 -7.44 1.10 -5.80
CA VAL A 43 -6.29 0.94 -4.90
C VAL A 43 -5.92 -0.52 -4.74
N SER A 44 -4.62 -0.81 -4.67
CA SER A 44 -4.08 -2.17 -4.53
C SER A 44 -4.11 -2.65 -3.06
N ILE A 45 -5.28 -2.60 -2.47
CA ILE A 45 -5.64 -3.19 -1.17
C ILE A 45 -7.02 -3.82 -1.30
N PRO A 46 -7.38 -4.78 -0.43
CA PRO A 46 -8.73 -5.34 -0.37
C PRO A 46 -9.77 -4.28 -0.01
N GLU A 47 -11.01 -4.49 -0.42
CA GLU A 47 -12.14 -3.60 -0.13
C GLU A 47 -12.34 -3.38 1.39
N GLU A 48 -12.24 -4.43 2.18
CA GLU A 48 -12.33 -4.39 3.66
C GLU A 48 -11.24 -3.52 4.31
N SER A 49 -10.09 -3.37 3.64
CA SER A 49 -9.02 -2.49 4.11
C SER A 49 -9.34 -1.02 3.91
N ILE A 50 -10.18 -0.68 2.94
CA ILE A 50 -10.68 0.69 2.73
C ILE A 50 -11.52 1.11 3.92
N ASP A 51 -12.48 0.28 4.36
CA ASP A 51 -13.31 0.53 5.54
C ASP A 51 -12.47 0.73 6.81
N SER A 52 -11.40 -0.05 6.94
CA SER A 52 -10.47 0.06 8.07
C SER A 52 -9.69 1.38 8.06
N LEU A 53 -9.24 1.83 6.88
CA LEU A 53 -8.60 3.13 6.71
C LEU A 53 -9.55 4.28 7.00
N GLU A 54 -10.79 4.18 6.56
CA GLU A 54 -11.82 5.17 6.83
C GLU A 54 -12.09 5.34 8.31
N LYS A 55 -12.26 4.24 9.05
CA LYS A 55 -12.43 4.24 10.51
C LYS A 55 -11.24 4.85 11.22
N PHE A 56 -10.01 4.49 10.80
CA PHE A 56 -8.80 5.08 11.35
C PHE A 56 -8.72 6.60 11.13
N MET A 57 -9.18 7.08 9.98
CA MET A 57 -9.17 8.52 9.68
C MET A 57 -10.20 9.29 10.48
N GLU A 58 -11.33 8.66 10.86
CA GLU A 58 -12.37 9.26 11.70
C GLU A 58 -11.97 9.30 13.17
N ASP A 59 -11.42 8.20 13.68
CA ASP A 59 -10.98 8.05 15.08
C ASP A 59 -9.63 7.30 15.11
N PRO A 60 -8.50 8.01 15.02
CA PRO A 60 -7.17 7.41 15.02
C PRO A 60 -6.90 6.62 16.30
N TYR A 61 -6.49 5.38 16.14
CA TYR A 61 -6.14 4.46 17.22
C TYR A 61 -4.71 3.94 17.09
N GLU A 62 -4.17 3.37 18.14
CA GLU A 62 -2.82 2.78 18.13
C GLU A 62 -2.79 1.54 17.22
N LEU A 63 -1.88 1.58 16.24
CA LEU A 63 -1.69 0.47 15.31
C LEU A 63 -0.62 -0.48 15.84
N THR A 64 -0.95 -1.76 15.89
CA THR A 64 0.03 -2.81 16.17
C THR A 64 0.71 -3.23 14.88
N LEU A 65 1.99 -2.86 14.74
CA LEU A 65 2.77 -3.20 13.56
C LEU A 65 3.33 -4.62 13.66
N SER A 66 3.28 -5.35 12.56
CA SER A 66 3.96 -6.63 12.44
C SER A 66 5.49 -6.43 12.31
N ASP A 67 6.25 -7.50 12.60
CA ASP A 67 7.72 -7.47 12.43
C ASP A 67 8.16 -7.03 11.03
N TYR A 68 7.39 -7.42 10.00
CA TYR A 68 7.68 -7.03 8.62
C TYR A 68 7.45 -5.54 8.37
N GLU A 69 6.39 -4.97 8.92
CA GLU A 69 6.10 -3.54 8.80
C GLU A 69 7.17 -2.71 9.52
N ILE A 70 7.64 -3.18 10.68
CA ILE A 70 8.73 -2.51 11.41
C ILE A 70 10.02 -2.54 10.59
N ILE A 71 10.41 -3.72 10.07
CA ILE A 71 11.62 -3.86 9.24
C ILE A 71 11.49 -3.02 7.97
N TYR A 72 10.34 -3.11 7.29
CA TYR A 72 10.07 -2.36 6.08
C TYR A 72 10.14 -0.85 6.32
N GLY A 73 9.47 -0.36 7.37
CA GLY A 73 9.49 1.05 7.75
C GLY A 73 10.89 1.54 8.11
N THR A 74 11.69 0.72 8.80
CA THR A 74 13.08 1.04 9.15
C THR A 74 13.95 1.19 7.90
N ILE A 75 13.85 0.27 6.94
CA ILE A 75 14.60 0.36 5.68
C ILE A 75 14.11 1.56 4.86
N LEU A 76 12.79 1.77 4.83
CA LEU A 76 12.18 2.84 4.05
C LEU A 76 12.54 4.23 4.57
N SER A 77 12.76 4.37 5.87
CA SER A 77 13.16 5.65 6.49
C SER A 77 14.50 6.20 6.00
N GLU A 78 15.34 5.37 5.37
CA GLU A 78 16.56 5.83 4.71
C GLU A 78 16.27 6.64 3.43
N PHE A 79 15.07 6.50 2.87
CA PHE A 79 14.66 7.14 1.61
C PHE A 79 13.73 8.35 1.81
N GLY A 80 13.24 8.58 3.03
CA GLY A 80 12.38 9.70 3.37
C GLY A 80 11.53 9.46 4.60
N GLU A 81 10.67 10.41 4.92
CA GLU A 81 9.74 10.30 6.03
C GLU A 81 8.69 9.21 5.77
N VAL A 82 8.48 8.38 6.78
CA VAL A 82 7.58 7.22 6.72
C VAL A 82 6.37 7.44 7.61
N MET A 83 5.20 7.03 7.13
CA MET A 83 3.96 7.08 7.90
C MET A 83 3.15 5.79 7.72
N VAL A 84 2.45 5.39 8.79
CA VAL A 84 1.48 4.29 8.82
C VAL A 84 0.16 4.83 9.39
N PRO A 85 -0.99 4.56 8.75
CA PRO A 85 -1.20 3.84 7.48
C PRO A 85 -0.53 4.51 6.29
N PRO A 86 -0.29 3.77 5.17
CA PRO A 86 0.42 4.32 4.02
C PRO A 86 -0.23 5.57 3.42
N PRO A 87 0.52 6.68 3.25
CA PRO A 87 -0.02 7.97 2.80
C PRO A 87 -0.74 7.91 1.47
N ILE A 88 -0.27 7.07 0.53
CA ILE A 88 -0.90 6.92 -0.78
C ILE A 88 -2.35 6.43 -0.67
N TYR A 89 -2.65 5.50 0.24
CA TYR A 89 -4.01 5.02 0.45
C TYR A 89 -4.86 6.06 1.19
N MET A 90 -4.28 6.73 2.18
CA MET A 90 -4.94 7.81 2.90
C MET A 90 -5.38 8.95 1.95
N GLU A 91 -4.51 9.37 1.05
CA GLU A 91 -4.82 10.43 0.08
C GLU A 91 -5.85 9.97 -0.97
N ALA A 92 -5.83 8.70 -1.38
CA ALA A 92 -6.87 8.13 -2.25
C ALA A 92 -8.26 8.17 -1.59
N VAL A 93 -8.36 7.72 -0.33
CA VAL A 93 -9.60 7.76 0.46
C VAL A 93 -10.08 9.19 0.64
N LYS A 94 -9.21 10.12 1.07
CA LYS A 94 -9.56 11.55 1.24
C LYS A 94 -10.11 12.16 -0.04
N TYR A 95 -9.46 11.89 -1.16
CA TYR A 95 -9.88 12.41 -2.46
C TYR A 95 -11.24 11.86 -2.86
N ALA A 96 -11.44 10.55 -2.78
CA ALA A 96 -12.69 9.90 -3.14
C ALA A 96 -13.87 10.41 -2.29
N ARG A 97 -13.67 10.57 -0.98
CA ARG A 97 -14.67 11.13 -0.07
C ARG A 97 -14.98 12.60 -0.41
N HIS A 98 -13.95 13.40 -0.61
CA HIS A 98 -14.13 14.85 -0.87
C HIS A 98 -14.93 15.11 -2.14
N PHE A 99 -14.68 14.34 -3.20
CA PHE A 99 -15.35 14.49 -4.49
C PHE A 99 -16.56 13.55 -4.67
N SER A 100 -16.88 12.72 -3.68
CA SER A 100 -17.98 11.75 -3.75
C SER A 100 -17.88 10.82 -4.96
N ILE A 101 -16.67 10.41 -5.31
CA ILE A 101 -16.39 9.46 -6.39
C ILE A 101 -16.17 8.05 -5.82
N LYS A 102 -16.29 7.06 -6.71
CA LYS A 102 -16.09 5.66 -6.33
C LYS A 102 -14.63 5.39 -6.02
N LEU A 103 -14.38 4.69 -4.90
CA LEU A 103 -13.10 4.09 -4.54
C LEU A 103 -13.28 2.58 -4.53
N GLU A 104 -12.39 1.85 -5.16
CA GLU A 104 -12.44 0.38 -5.26
C GLU A 104 -11.14 -0.24 -4.81
N GLY A 105 -11.24 -1.24 -3.93
CA GLY A 105 -10.15 -2.16 -3.61
C GLY A 105 -10.04 -3.22 -4.72
N ILE A 106 -8.84 -3.39 -5.28
CA ILE A 106 -8.61 -4.34 -6.39
C ILE A 106 -7.67 -5.50 -6.02
N ASP A 107 -7.36 -5.66 -4.73
CA ASP A 107 -6.59 -6.80 -4.24
C ASP A 107 -7.51 -7.90 -3.69
N LEU A 108 -6.96 -9.09 -3.51
CA LEU A 108 -7.69 -10.22 -2.92
C LEU A 108 -8.04 -9.93 -1.46
N ASP A 109 -9.24 -10.32 -1.05
CA ASP A 109 -9.58 -10.39 0.36
C ASP A 109 -8.72 -11.42 1.10
N GLU A 110 -8.71 -11.35 2.44
CA GLU A 110 -7.83 -12.19 3.28
C GLU A 110 -8.10 -13.69 3.11
N ASP A 111 -9.36 -14.09 2.95
CA ASP A 111 -9.76 -15.49 2.79
C ASP A 111 -9.29 -16.03 1.44
N SER A 112 -9.55 -15.30 0.36
CA SER A 112 -9.09 -15.64 -1.00
C SER A 112 -7.57 -15.68 -1.08
N TYR A 113 -6.87 -14.71 -0.48
CA TYR A 113 -5.41 -14.71 -0.41
C TYR A 113 -4.89 -15.92 0.35
N SER A 114 -5.46 -16.23 1.51
CA SER A 114 -5.07 -17.37 2.33
C SER A 114 -5.26 -18.69 1.59
N GLN A 115 -6.36 -18.85 0.86
CA GLN A 115 -6.61 -20.04 0.05
C GLN A 115 -5.58 -20.18 -1.07
N VAL A 116 -5.35 -19.13 -1.87
CA VAL A 116 -4.33 -19.13 -2.93
C VAL A 116 -2.94 -19.42 -2.35
N TYR A 117 -2.62 -18.85 -1.20
CA TYR A 117 -1.36 -19.08 -0.51
C TYR A 117 -1.20 -20.56 -0.10
N MET A 118 -2.22 -21.13 0.54
CA MET A 118 -2.21 -22.53 0.98
C MET A 118 -2.10 -23.52 -0.19
N ASP A 119 -2.78 -23.24 -1.29
CA ASP A 119 -2.78 -24.08 -2.49
C ASP A 119 -1.43 -24.08 -3.22
N ASN A 120 -0.68 -23.00 -3.12
CA ASN A 120 0.58 -22.81 -3.85
C ASN A 120 1.84 -22.98 -3.00
N MET A 121 1.76 -22.93 -1.66
CA MET A 121 2.91 -23.03 -0.78
C MET A 121 3.12 -24.48 -0.30
N LYS A 122 4.31 -25.02 -0.56
CA LYS A 122 4.71 -26.32 -0.01
C LYS A 122 5.22 -26.16 1.41
N SER A 123 5.07 -27.21 2.23
CA SER A 123 5.54 -27.21 3.64
C SER A 123 7.02 -26.83 3.78
N MET A 124 7.87 -27.22 2.83
CA MET A 124 9.28 -26.86 2.81
C MET A 124 9.52 -25.36 2.59
N ASP A 125 8.66 -24.70 1.80
CA ASP A 125 8.74 -23.27 1.55
C ASP A 125 8.39 -22.47 2.81
N LEU A 126 7.43 -22.94 3.60
CA LEU A 126 7.06 -22.35 4.90
C LEU A 126 8.23 -22.41 5.90
N ILE A 127 8.93 -23.56 5.95
CA ILE A 127 10.14 -23.71 6.79
C ILE A 127 11.24 -22.76 6.32
N ALA A 128 11.52 -22.74 5.02
CA ALA A 128 12.53 -21.86 4.44
C ALA A 128 12.22 -20.38 4.68
N HIS A 129 10.94 -20.00 4.57
CA HIS A 129 10.46 -18.65 4.87
C HIS A 129 10.67 -18.27 6.34
N SER A 130 10.33 -19.17 7.27
CA SER A 130 10.53 -18.98 8.72
C SER A 130 12.00 -18.78 9.09
N VAL A 131 12.90 -19.57 8.47
CA VAL A 131 14.35 -19.43 8.67
C VAL A 131 14.86 -18.09 8.10
N ARG A 132 14.38 -17.71 6.91
CA ARG A 132 14.75 -16.43 6.27
C ARG A 132 14.27 -15.23 7.12
N LYS A 133 13.03 -15.27 7.62
CA LYS A 133 12.48 -14.26 8.52
C LYS A 133 13.38 -14.08 9.75
N ARG A 134 13.75 -15.19 10.41
CA ARG A 134 14.62 -15.17 11.59
C ARG A 134 16.01 -14.60 11.30
N ARG A 135 16.59 -14.89 10.14
CA ARG A 135 17.86 -14.30 9.71
C ARG A 135 17.77 -12.79 9.51
N ILE A 136 16.71 -12.30 8.87
CA ILE A 136 16.49 -10.87 8.63
C ILE A 136 16.34 -10.14 9.96
N MET A 137 15.54 -10.66 10.89
CA MET A 137 15.32 -10.02 12.20
C MET A 137 16.60 -9.93 13.06
N HIS A 138 17.55 -10.87 12.91
CA HIS A 138 18.82 -10.84 13.62
C HIS A 138 19.96 -10.17 12.85
N HIS A 139 19.70 -9.70 11.62
CA HIS A 139 20.69 -9.01 10.83
C HIS A 139 20.78 -7.54 11.25
N SER A 140 21.90 -7.13 11.83
CA SER A 140 22.17 -5.71 12.01
C SER A 140 22.42 -5.09 10.64
N PHE A 141 21.46 -4.31 10.15
CA PHE A 141 21.66 -3.50 8.95
C PHE A 141 22.74 -2.46 9.24
N LYS A 142 23.94 -2.68 8.71
CA LYS A 142 24.94 -1.62 8.69
C LYS A 142 24.47 -0.61 7.65
N SER A 143 24.11 0.60 8.12
CA SER A 143 23.86 1.73 7.24
C SER A 143 25.10 1.92 6.34
N THR A 144 24.94 1.66 5.06
CA THR A 144 25.91 2.10 4.05
C THR A 144 25.60 3.56 3.76
N LYS A 145 25.96 4.45 4.70
CA LYS A 145 26.05 5.87 4.35
C LYS A 145 27.22 6.02 3.39
N PRO A 146 27.02 6.70 2.25
CA PRO A 146 28.10 7.09 1.35
C PRO A 146 29.05 8.06 2.03
#